data_3cfd1df837ea7a289eb94a8f84e5d165
#
_entry.id   3cfd1df837ea7a289eb94a8f84e5d165
#
_cell.length_a   1.000
_cell.length_b   1.000
_cell.length_c   1.000
_cell.angle_alpha   90.00
_cell.angle_beta   90.00
_cell.angle_gamma   90.00
#
_symmetry.space_group_name_H-M   'P 1'
#
loop_
_entity.id
_entity.type
_entity.pdbx_description
1 polymer ?
#
loop_
_entity_poly.entity_id
_entity_poly.type
_entity_poly.pdbx_seq_one_letter_code
_entity_poly.pdbx_strand_id
1 'polypeptide(L)'
;SIREKVAELEGSLIPNDMSVTVTRDYGETAAEKSNELLLHMGIAVFGVALLILFFLGWRESIVVLLAIPSTLALTLLVFYLYGYTLNRITLFALIFSIGILVDDAIVVVENIVRHVRLPGASKKPLVQVALDAVDEVGNPTVLATWAVIAAILPMAFVGGLMGPYMRPIPVGASAAMVFSLLIAFSITPWAAMKVLKRRFVCEEGLSEAERSALEL
;
A
#
# COMPACT_ATOMS: atom_id res chain seq x y z
N SER A 1 -24.25 14.44 -17.85
CA SER A 1 -23.07 14.53 -18.78
C SER A 1 -23.45 15.31 -20.04
N ILE A 2 -22.46 15.66 -20.91
CA ILE A 2 -22.76 16.34 -22.19
C ILE A 2 -23.64 15.44 -23.06
N ARG A 3 -23.42 14.14 -23.09
CA ARG A 3 -24.25 13.16 -23.82
C ARG A 3 -25.74 13.18 -23.38
N GLU A 4 -25.99 13.26 -22.08
CA GLU A 4 -27.36 13.38 -21.53
C GLU A 4 -28.01 14.68 -21.95
N LYS A 5 -27.28 15.81 -21.95
CA LYS A 5 -27.79 17.09 -22.41
C LYS A 5 -28.10 17.10 -23.90
N VAL A 6 -27.27 16.46 -24.71
CA VAL A 6 -27.54 16.31 -26.16
C VAL A 6 -28.79 15.47 -26.37
N ALA A 7 -28.98 14.35 -25.66
CA ALA A 7 -30.16 13.51 -25.74
C ALA A 7 -31.42 14.23 -25.29
N GLU A 8 -31.36 15.11 -24.26
CA GLU A 8 -32.48 15.96 -23.84
C GLU A 8 -32.86 17.01 -24.90
N LEU A 9 -31.90 17.45 -25.72
CA LEU A 9 -32.12 18.48 -26.74
C LEU A 9 -32.53 17.88 -28.11
N GLU A 10 -32.30 16.57 -28.31
CA GLU A 10 -32.81 15.85 -29.48
C GLU A 10 -34.34 15.87 -29.50
N GLY A 11 -34.93 16.35 -30.57
CA GLY A 11 -36.37 16.49 -30.74
C GLY A 11 -36.95 17.81 -30.25
N SER A 12 -36.21 18.63 -29.49
CA SER A 12 -36.67 19.97 -29.04
C SER A 12 -35.94 21.12 -29.72
N LEU A 13 -34.62 21.17 -29.61
CA LEU A 13 -33.76 22.17 -30.23
C LEU A 13 -32.99 21.63 -31.43
N ILE A 14 -32.67 20.33 -31.44
CA ILE A 14 -32.02 19.65 -32.55
C ILE A 14 -33.08 19.01 -33.41
N PRO A 15 -33.26 19.45 -34.69
CA PRO A 15 -34.24 18.87 -35.61
C PRO A 15 -33.94 17.38 -35.87
N ASN A 16 -34.99 16.59 -36.10
CA ASN A 16 -34.92 15.15 -36.32
C ASN A 16 -34.15 14.72 -37.58
N ASP A 17 -33.85 15.66 -38.46
CA ASP A 17 -33.06 15.46 -39.68
C ASP A 17 -31.56 15.66 -39.47
N MET A 18 -31.12 16.08 -38.25
CA MET A 18 -29.73 16.22 -37.87
C MET A 18 -29.32 15.07 -36.98
N SER A 19 -28.19 14.41 -37.35
CA SER A 19 -27.54 13.41 -36.47
C SER A 19 -26.35 14.01 -35.74
N VAL A 20 -26.36 13.90 -34.40
CA VAL A 20 -25.23 14.30 -33.58
C VAL A 20 -24.33 13.09 -33.34
N THR A 21 -23.14 13.13 -33.92
CA THR A 21 -22.14 12.03 -33.75
C THR A 21 -20.99 12.50 -32.87
N VAL A 22 -20.74 11.76 -31.79
CA VAL A 22 -19.57 12.01 -30.93
C VAL A 22 -18.33 11.45 -31.63
N THR A 23 -17.51 12.32 -32.20
CA THR A 23 -16.30 11.94 -32.93
C THR A 23 -15.14 11.61 -31.99
N ARG A 24 -15.14 12.14 -30.77
CA ARG A 24 -14.09 11.89 -29.78
C ARG A 24 -14.60 12.11 -28.37
N ASP A 25 -14.44 11.09 -27.53
CA ASP A 25 -14.75 11.14 -26.09
C ASP A 25 -13.48 10.96 -25.25
N TYR A 26 -13.01 12.06 -24.69
CA TYR A 26 -11.85 12.01 -23.79
C TYR A 26 -12.18 11.39 -22.43
N GLY A 27 -13.45 11.43 -22.01
CA GLY A 27 -13.90 10.81 -20.75
C GLY A 27 -13.79 9.29 -20.78
N GLU A 28 -14.20 8.68 -21.91
CA GLU A 28 -14.09 7.25 -22.13
C GLU A 28 -12.64 6.80 -22.15
N THR A 29 -11.77 7.50 -22.90
CA THR A 29 -10.34 7.24 -22.93
C THR A 29 -9.67 7.39 -21.55
N ALA A 30 -10.09 8.39 -20.76
CA ALA A 30 -9.57 8.60 -19.41
C ALA A 30 -10.02 7.49 -18.46
N ALA A 31 -11.28 7.05 -18.55
CA ALA A 31 -11.81 5.95 -17.75
C ALA A 31 -11.11 4.62 -18.09
N GLU A 32 -10.92 4.33 -19.39
CA GLU A 32 -10.20 3.14 -19.86
C GLU A 32 -8.78 3.11 -19.29
N LYS A 33 -8.03 4.21 -19.40
CA LYS A 33 -6.66 4.30 -18.87
C LYS A 33 -6.60 4.25 -17.34
N SER A 34 -7.59 4.78 -16.65
CA SER A 34 -7.69 4.66 -15.19
C SER A 34 -7.94 3.21 -14.77
N ASN A 35 -8.83 2.50 -15.47
CA ASN A 35 -9.11 1.09 -15.20
C ASN A 35 -7.90 0.19 -15.49
N GLU A 36 -7.18 0.46 -16.57
CA GLU A 36 -5.93 -0.24 -16.90
C GLU A 36 -4.89 -0.06 -15.78
N LEU A 37 -4.72 1.15 -15.27
CA LEU A 37 -3.80 1.43 -14.16
C LEU A 37 -4.24 0.75 -12.86
N LEU A 38 -5.53 0.72 -12.55
CA LEU A 38 -6.06 -0.01 -11.38
C LEU A 38 -5.81 -1.51 -11.50
N LEU A 39 -5.96 -2.07 -12.69
CA LEU A 39 -5.64 -3.48 -12.95
C LEU A 39 -4.14 -3.75 -12.73
N HIS A 40 -3.25 -2.90 -13.26
CA HIS A 40 -1.82 -3.03 -13.04
C HIS A 40 -1.45 -2.87 -11.56
N MET A 41 -2.12 -1.99 -10.82
CA MET A 41 -1.98 -1.86 -9.37
C MET A 41 -2.36 -3.17 -8.66
N GLY A 42 -3.49 -3.79 -9.04
CA GLY A 42 -3.91 -5.08 -8.51
C GLY A 42 -2.89 -6.19 -8.79
N ILE A 43 -2.35 -6.24 -10.01
CA ILE A 43 -1.31 -7.20 -10.40
C ILE A 43 -0.04 -6.98 -9.58
N ALA A 44 0.38 -5.73 -9.37
CA ALA A 44 1.56 -5.41 -8.56
C ALA A 44 1.38 -5.87 -7.11
N VAL A 45 0.25 -5.56 -6.47
CA VAL A 45 -0.07 -5.99 -5.10
C VAL A 45 -0.09 -7.52 -5.00
N PHE A 46 -0.70 -8.19 -5.97
CA PHE A 46 -0.73 -9.65 -6.01
C PHE A 46 0.66 -10.25 -6.19
N GLY A 47 1.48 -9.68 -7.09
CA GLY A 47 2.86 -10.12 -7.32
C GLY A 47 3.72 -10.00 -6.06
N VAL A 48 3.60 -8.89 -5.33
CA VAL A 48 4.28 -8.69 -4.04
C VAL A 48 3.80 -9.70 -3.00
N ALA A 49 2.48 -9.90 -2.88
CA ALA A 49 1.92 -10.88 -1.95
C ALA A 49 2.42 -12.31 -2.23
N LEU A 50 2.54 -12.68 -3.50
CA LEU A 50 3.07 -13.97 -3.92
C LEU A 50 4.56 -14.11 -3.61
N LEU A 51 5.34 -13.05 -3.80
CA LEU A 51 6.75 -13.03 -3.46
C LEU A 51 6.94 -13.20 -1.94
N ILE A 52 6.18 -12.49 -1.13
CA ILE A 52 6.22 -12.62 0.33
C ILE A 52 5.78 -14.02 0.77
N LEU A 53 4.76 -14.58 0.13
CA LEU A 53 4.31 -15.95 0.38
C LEU A 53 5.43 -16.97 0.17
N PHE A 54 6.25 -16.75 -0.85
CA PHE A 54 7.36 -17.64 -1.19
C PHE A 54 8.54 -17.53 -0.21
N PHE A 55 8.90 -16.31 0.22
CA PHE A 55 10.07 -16.07 1.07
C PHE A 55 9.78 -16.18 2.57
N LEU A 56 8.67 -15.61 3.04
CA LEU A 56 8.35 -15.51 4.46
C LEU A 56 7.31 -16.56 4.90
N GLY A 57 6.40 -16.92 4.01
CA GLY A 57 5.36 -17.91 4.26
C GLY A 57 3.95 -17.32 4.25
N TRP A 58 2.98 -18.22 4.36
CA TRP A 58 1.55 -17.93 4.24
C TRP A 58 1.02 -16.92 5.28
N ARG A 59 1.46 -17.03 6.53
CA ARG A 59 0.94 -16.23 7.64
C ARG A 59 1.43 -14.79 7.57
N GLU A 60 2.69 -14.62 7.29
CA GLU A 60 3.37 -13.36 7.11
C GLU A 60 2.80 -12.61 5.90
N SER A 61 2.53 -13.33 4.82
CA SER A 61 1.90 -12.78 3.61
C SER A 61 0.51 -12.20 3.90
N ILE A 62 -0.31 -12.82 4.76
CA ILE A 62 -1.63 -12.30 5.13
C ILE A 62 -1.51 -10.96 5.85
N VAL A 63 -0.53 -10.79 6.75
CA VAL A 63 -0.34 -9.54 7.50
C VAL A 63 0.01 -8.40 6.54
N VAL A 64 0.94 -8.64 5.62
CA VAL A 64 1.34 -7.63 4.63
C VAL A 64 0.23 -7.35 3.62
N LEU A 65 -0.50 -8.40 3.20
CA LEU A 65 -1.66 -8.24 2.31
C LEU A 65 -2.78 -7.40 2.93
N LEU A 66 -2.89 -7.36 4.26
CA LEU A 66 -3.82 -6.48 4.97
C LEU A 66 -3.26 -5.04 5.07
N ALA A 67 -1.96 -4.90 5.28
CA ALA A 67 -1.31 -3.60 5.43
C ALA A 67 -1.37 -2.76 4.15
N ILE A 68 -1.12 -3.35 2.98
CA ILE A 68 -1.08 -2.66 1.68
C ILE A 68 -2.40 -1.95 1.35
N PRO A 69 -3.58 -2.62 1.34
CA PRO A 69 -4.84 -1.95 1.06
C PRO A 69 -5.19 -0.87 2.08
N SER A 70 -4.83 -1.08 3.36
CA SER A 70 -5.06 -0.09 4.41
C SER A 70 -4.29 1.20 4.18
N THR A 71 -3.03 1.10 3.78
CA THR A 71 -2.18 2.25 3.44
C THR A 71 -2.70 2.97 2.20
N LEU A 72 -3.08 2.22 1.16
CA LEU A 72 -3.66 2.78 -0.05
C LEU A 72 -4.96 3.52 0.23
N ALA A 73 -5.84 2.95 1.07
CA ALA A 73 -7.10 3.58 1.44
C ALA A 73 -6.88 4.91 2.17
N LEU A 74 -5.90 4.97 3.10
CA LEU A 74 -5.54 6.21 3.79
C LEU A 74 -4.93 7.24 2.83
N THR A 75 -4.10 6.82 1.88
CA THR A 75 -3.52 7.72 0.88
C THR A 75 -4.59 8.28 -0.05
N LEU A 76 -5.55 7.45 -0.48
CA LEU A 76 -6.71 7.88 -1.27
C LEU A 76 -7.60 8.85 -0.49
N LEU A 77 -7.77 8.63 0.82
CA LEU A 77 -8.51 9.54 1.70
C LEU A 77 -7.85 10.92 1.73
N VAL A 78 -6.52 10.97 1.82
CA VAL A 78 -5.79 12.26 1.77
C VAL A 78 -5.97 12.93 0.42
N PHE A 79 -5.87 12.21 -0.69
CA PHE A 79 -6.12 12.77 -2.02
C PHE A 79 -7.52 13.37 -2.11
N TYR A 80 -8.53 12.67 -1.58
CA TYR A 80 -9.89 13.16 -1.53
C TYR A 80 -10.02 14.44 -0.70
N LEU A 81 -9.41 14.48 0.50
CA LEU A 81 -9.45 15.65 1.39
C LEU A 81 -8.73 16.88 0.81
N TYR A 82 -7.65 16.67 0.07
CA TYR A 82 -6.94 17.75 -0.63
C TYR A 82 -7.58 18.17 -1.95
N GLY A 83 -8.69 17.52 -2.35
CA GLY A 83 -9.41 17.84 -3.58
C GLY A 83 -8.69 17.38 -4.86
N TYR A 84 -7.72 16.47 -4.74
CA TYR A 84 -7.12 15.86 -5.93
C TYR A 84 -8.14 14.93 -6.60
N THR A 85 -8.26 15.08 -7.91
CA THR A 85 -9.06 14.15 -8.71
C THR A 85 -8.25 12.90 -9.00
N LEU A 86 -8.93 11.74 -9.00
CA LEU A 86 -8.33 10.50 -9.48
C LEU A 86 -8.10 10.61 -10.99
N ASN A 87 -6.88 10.86 -11.36
CA ASN A 87 -6.45 10.94 -12.75
C ASN A 87 -5.21 10.05 -12.97
N ARG A 88 -4.76 9.94 -14.21
CA ARG A 88 -3.61 9.13 -14.58
C ARG A 88 -2.35 9.43 -13.76
N ILE A 89 -2.15 10.67 -13.37
CA ILE A 89 -0.95 11.12 -12.63
C ILE A 89 -1.05 10.69 -11.17
N THR A 90 -2.20 10.89 -10.53
CA THR A 90 -2.43 10.47 -9.14
C THR A 90 -2.42 8.95 -8.99
N LEU A 91 -2.96 8.21 -9.96
CA LEU A 91 -2.87 6.74 -9.98
C LEU A 91 -1.43 6.26 -10.19
N PHE A 92 -0.66 6.92 -11.07
CA PHE A 92 0.76 6.62 -11.22
C PHE A 92 1.54 6.87 -9.93
N ALA A 93 1.25 7.96 -9.22
CA ALA A 93 1.85 8.24 -7.91
C ALA A 93 1.54 7.13 -6.88
N LEU A 94 0.32 6.60 -6.89
CA LEU A 94 -0.07 5.47 -6.02
C LEU A 94 0.68 4.19 -6.38
N ILE A 95 0.77 3.83 -7.66
CA ILE A 95 1.51 2.65 -8.13
C ILE A 95 2.99 2.76 -7.76
N PHE A 96 3.59 3.93 -8.01
CA PHE A 96 4.98 4.21 -7.62
C PHE A 96 5.18 4.05 -6.10
N SER A 97 4.23 4.54 -5.31
CA SER A 97 4.27 4.43 -3.85
C SER A 97 4.19 2.99 -3.35
N ILE A 98 3.44 2.09 -4.01
CA ILE A 98 3.27 0.69 -3.57
C ILE A 98 4.61 -0.01 -3.42
N GLY A 99 5.53 0.17 -4.39
CA GLY A 99 6.86 -0.44 -4.35
C GLY A 99 7.69 -0.02 -3.13
N ILE A 100 7.44 1.16 -2.58
CA ILE A 100 8.16 1.70 -1.42
C ILE A 100 7.41 1.37 -0.12
N LEU A 101 6.07 1.39 -0.17
CA LEU A 101 5.20 1.18 1.00
C LEU A 101 5.29 -0.22 1.60
N VAL A 102 5.54 -1.20 0.75
CA VAL A 102 5.55 -2.61 1.14
C VAL A 102 6.74 -2.93 2.04
N ASP A 103 7.86 -2.24 1.85
CA ASP A 103 9.10 -2.49 2.56
C ASP A 103 8.98 -2.29 4.07
N ASP A 104 8.32 -1.21 4.53
CA ASP A 104 8.15 -0.94 5.97
C ASP A 104 7.40 -2.07 6.70
N ALA A 105 6.31 -2.55 6.10
CA ALA A 105 5.50 -3.62 6.69
C ALA A 105 6.24 -4.96 6.67
N ILE A 106 7.01 -5.25 5.62
CA ILE A 106 7.81 -6.48 5.51
C ILE A 106 8.88 -6.51 6.59
N VAL A 107 9.66 -5.44 6.73
CA VAL A 107 10.75 -5.35 7.73
C VAL A 107 10.21 -5.59 9.14
N VAL A 108 9.08 -4.99 9.49
CA VAL A 108 8.47 -5.15 10.82
C VAL A 108 7.98 -6.59 11.02
N VAL A 109 7.28 -7.18 10.04
CA VAL A 109 6.77 -8.57 10.14
C VAL A 109 7.91 -9.56 10.23
N GLU A 110 8.91 -9.42 9.37
CA GLU A 110 10.09 -10.30 9.36
C GLU A 110 10.82 -10.26 10.70
N ASN A 111 11.04 -9.06 11.26
CA ASN A 111 11.71 -8.92 12.54
C ASN A 111 10.90 -9.51 13.70
N ILE A 112 9.57 -9.36 13.70
CA ILE A 112 8.69 -10.01 14.68
C ILE A 112 8.82 -11.53 14.57
N VAL A 113 8.77 -12.09 13.37
CA VAL A 113 8.91 -13.54 13.13
C VAL A 113 10.28 -14.03 13.56
N ARG A 114 11.34 -13.27 13.27
CA ARG A 114 12.69 -13.55 13.72
C ARG A 114 12.78 -13.62 15.26
N HIS A 115 12.22 -12.62 15.95
CA HIS A 115 12.21 -12.57 17.42
C HIS A 115 11.42 -13.73 18.05
N VAL A 116 10.32 -14.13 17.44
CA VAL A 116 9.52 -15.29 17.88
C VAL A 116 10.34 -16.59 17.80
N ARG A 117 11.26 -16.69 16.84
CA ARG A 117 12.12 -17.87 16.67
C ARG A 117 13.40 -17.87 17.53
N LEU A 118 13.72 -16.75 18.21
CA LEU A 118 14.91 -16.67 19.06
C LEU A 118 14.81 -17.59 20.29
N PRO A 119 15.92 -18.24 20.68
CA PRO A 119 15.97 -19.03 21.90
C PRO A 119 15.59 -18.20 23.12
N GLY A 120 14.58 -18.64 23.87
CA GLY A 120 14.07 -17.93 25.04
C GLY A 120 12.88 -16.97 24.77
N ALA A 121 12.45 -16.82 23.54
CA ALA A 121 11.25 -16.04 23.20
C ALA A 121 9.99 -16.58 23.91
N SER A 122 9.88 -17.90 24.09
CA SER A 122 8.78 -18.54 24.80
C SER A 122 8.70 -18.18 26.30
N LYS A 123 9.76 -17.61 26.89
CA LYS A 123 9.75 -17.14 28.30
C LYS A 123 9.13 -15.74 28.45
N LYS A 124 8.95 -15.00 27.36
CA LYS A 124 8.37 -13.66 27.34
C LYS A 124 6.95 -13.70 26.76
N PRO A 125 6.04 -12.84 27.22
CA PRO A 125 4.73 -12.72 26.58
C PRO A 125 4.90 -12.25 25.12
N LEU A 126 4.11 -12.79 24.19
CA LEU A 126 4.17 -12.49 22.75
C LEU A 126 4.14 -10.99 22.44
N VAL A 127 3.37 -10.23 23.24
CA VAL A 127 3.31 -8.76 23.15
C VAL A 127 4.69 -8.13 23.36
N GLN A 128 5.46 -8.61 24.33
CA GLN A 128 6.78 -8.07 24.65
C GLN A 128 7.79 -8.45 23.57
N VAL A 129 7.71 -9.66 23.03
CA VAL A 129 8.53 -10.09 21.89
C VAL A 129 8.27 -9.21 20.66
N ALA A 130 7.00 -8.91 20.39
CA ALA A 130 6.63 -8.03 19.29
C ALA A 130 7.09 -6.58 19.50
N LEU A 131 7.03 -6.06 20.74
CA LEU A 131 7.51 -4.72 21.07
C LEU A 131 9.03 -4.63 20.95
N ASP A 132 9.78 -5.60 21.48
CA ASP A 132 11.24 -5.67 21.37
C ASP A 132 11.68 -5.69 19.88
N ALA A 133 10.94 -6.45 19.05
CA ALA A 133 11.19 -6.53 17.62
C ALA A 133 10.93 -5.19 16.89
N VAL A 134 9.84 -4.51 17.22
CA VAL A 134 9.49 -3.22 16.61
C VAL A 134 10.49 -2.13 17.04
N ASP A 135 10.93 -2.14 18.29
CA ASP A 135 11.88 -1.17 18.81
C ASP A 135 13.25 -1.28 18.13
N GLU A 136 13.70 -2.50 17.84
CA GLU A 136 14.95 -2.75 17.12
C GLU A 136 14.98 -2.15 15.72
N VAL A 137 13.90 -2.28 14.96
CA VAL A 137 13.84 -1.80 13.55
C VAL A 137 13.21 -0.42 13.42
N GLY A 138 12.60 0.11 14.45
CA GLY A 138 11.86 1.36 14.42
C GLY A 138 12.70 2.54 13.96
N ASN A 139 13.80 2.81 14.64
CA ASN A 139 14.69 3.93 14.30
C ASN A 139 15.28 3.85 12.88
N PRO A 140 15.86 2.71 12.43
CA PRO A 140 16.36 2.58 11.06
C PRO A 140 15.27 2.80 10.01
N THR A 141 14.08 2.24 10.21
CA THR A 141 12.96 2.37 9.26
C THR A 141 12.45 3.80 9.17
N VAL A 142 12.29 4.50 10.31
CA VAL A 142 11.89 5.92 10.33
C VAL A 142 12.91 6.78 9.59
N LEU A 143 14.22 6.57 9.84
CA LEU A 143 15.28 7.33 9.17
C LEU A 143 15.30 7.06 7.66
N ALA A 144 15.14 5.80 7.24
CA ALA A 144 15.08 5.42 5.83
C ALA A 144 13.89 6.09 5.14
N THR A 145 12.71 6.06 5.74
CA THR A 145 11.50 6.71 5.21
C THR A 145 11.69 8.20 5.04
N TRP A 146 12.24 8.90 6.04
CA TRP A 146 12.53 10.33 5.93
C TRP A 146 13.59 10.65 4.87
N ALA A 147 14.60 9.80 4.72
CA ALA A 147 15.61 9.96 3.67
C ALA A 147 14.99 9.86 2.26
N VAL A 148 14.08 8.90 2.04
CA VAL A 148 13.40 8.76 0.76
C VAL A 148 12.45 9.94 0.51
N ILE A 149 11.68 10.38 1.51
CA ILE A 149 10.83 11.58 1.41
C ILE A 149 11.68 12.79 1.02
N ALA A 150 12.82 13.01 1.68
CA ALA A 150 13.72 14.11 1.39
C ALA A 150 14.29 14.03 -0.04
N ALA A 151 14.53 12.82 -0.57
CA ALA A 151 15.03 12.61 -1.92
C ALA A 151 13.99 12.93 -3.00
N ILE A 152 12.70 12.64 -2.76
CA ILE A 152 11.63 12.89 -3.74
C ILE A 152 11.00 14.28 -3.62
N LEU A 153 11.11 14.93 -2.45
CA LEU A 153 10.49 16.23 -2.17
C LEU A 153 10.92 17.35 -3.14
N PRO A 154 12.17 17.45 -3.62
CA PRO A 154 12.57 18.45 -4.59
C PRO A 154 11.73 18.47 -5.87
N MET A 155 11.19 17.32 -6.28
CA MET A 155 10.30 17.21 -7.44
C MET A 155 8.98 18.01 -7.25
N ALA A 156 8.55 18.26 -6.02
CA ALA A 156 7.37 19.07 -5.72
C ALA A 156 7.56 20.57 -6.04
N PHE A 157 8.81 21.04 -6.11
CA PHE A 157 9.16 22.43 -6.38
C PHE A 157 9.43 22.72 -7.86
N VAL A 158 9.26 21.73 -8.74
CA VAL A 158 9.40 21.94 -10.19
C VAL A 158 8.38 22.98 -10.66
N GLY A 159 8.88 24.04 -11.28
CA GLY A 159 8.09 25.15 -11.82
C GLY A 159 7.67 24.94 -13.27
N GLY A 160 7.01 25.96 -13.84
CA GLY A 160 6.58 25.97 -15.23
C GLY A 160 5.37 25.08 -15.51
N LEU A 161 5.16 24.77 -16.80
CA LEU A 161 3.99 23.99 -17.26
C LEU A 161 3.95 22.56 -16.73
N MET A 162 5.10 21.98 -16.36
CA MET A 162 5.17 20.62 -15.82
C MET A 162 4.92 20.56 -14.31
N GLY A 163 4.97 21.69 -13.60
CA GLY A 163 4.77 21.75 -12.16
C GLY A 163 3.45 21.10 -11.68
N PRO A 164 2.29 21.50 -12.22
CA PRO A 164 1.00 20.91 -11.81
C PRO A 164 0.91 19.40 -12.05
N TYR A 165 1.64 18.86 -13.03
CA TYR A 165 1.68 17.43 -13.33
C TYR A 165 2.66 16.66 -12.44
N MET A 166 3.75 17.30 -12.03
CA MET A 166 4.79 16.63 -11.24
C MET A 166 4.52 16.65 -9.72
N ARG A 167 3.87 17.71 -9.19
CA ARG A 167 3.61 17.89 -7.75
C ARG A 167 2.79 16.75 -7.11
N PRO A 168 1.74 16.19 -7.73
CA PRO A 168 0.97 15.12 -7.09
C PRO A 168 1.79 13.87 -6.77
N ILE A 169 2.87 13.60 -7.52
CA ILE A 169 3.71 12.40 -7.33
C ILE A 169 4.44 12.45 -5.99
N PRO A 170 5.32 13.44 -5.69
CA PRO A 170 6.03 13.49 -4.42
C PRO A 170 5.11 13.74 -3.23
N VAL A 171 4.03 14.51 -3.38
CA VAL A 171 3.06 14.73 -2.31
C VAL A 171 2.33 13.43 -1.97
N GLY A 172 1.85 12.71 -2.97
CA GLY A 172 1.17 11.43 -2.78
C GLY A 172 2.09 10.36 -2.22
N ALA A 173 3.30 10.24 -2.77
CA ALA A 173 4.28 9.27 -2.28
C ALA A 173 4.70 9.56 -0.84
N SER A 174 4.99 10.83 -0.50
CA SER A 174 5.35 11.21 0.87
C SER A 174 4.22 10.94 1.88
N ALA A 175 2.98 11.28 1.52
CA ALA A 175 1.82 10.98 2.37
C ALA A 175 1.64 9.47 2.55
N ALA A 176 1.75 8.71 1.47
CA ALA A 176 1.67 7.26 1.49
C ALA A 176 2.74 6.63 2.39
N MET A 177 3.99 7.10 2.32
CA MET A 177 5.09 6.63 3.16
C MET A 177 4.87 6.91 4.65
N VAL A 178 4.37 8.11 5.00
CA VAL A 178 4.02 8.42 6.40
C VAL A 178 2.92 7.49 6.91
N PHE A 179 1.89 7.21 6.10
CA PHE A 179 0.85 6.26 6.49
C PHE A 179 1.34 4.82 6.53
N SER A 180 2.25 4.41 5.64
CA SER A 180 2.90 3.11 5.71
C SER A 180 3.58 2.90 7.05
N LEU A 181 4.38 3.88 7.46
CA LEU A 181 5.08 3.86 8.75
C LEU A 181 4.10 3.74 9.93
N LEU A 182 3.02 4.54 9.92
CA LEU A 182 1.99 4.47 10.96
C LEU A 182 1.32 3.09 11.02
N ILE A 183 1.00 2.50 9.87
CA ILE A 183 0.40 1.17 9.77
C ILE A 183 1.41 0.10 10.17
N ALA A 184 2.66 0.21 9.72
CA ALA A 184 3.73 -0.73 10.04
C ALA A 184 3.99 -0.81 11.55
N PHE A 185 3.87 0.29 12.29
CA PHE A 185 4.08 0.30 13.74
C PHE A 185 2.81 0.12 14.58
N SER A 186 1.61 0.23 14.00
CA SER A 186 0.34 0.09 14.71
C SER A 186 -0.39 -1.20 14.33
N ILE A 187 -0.79 -1.31 13.07
CA ILE A 187 -1.65 -2.41 12.58
C ILE A 187 -0.83 -3.69 12.38
N THR A 188 0.38 -3.56 11.84
CA THR A 188 1.22 -4.73 11.52
C THR A 188 1.60 -5.55 12.74
N PRO A 189 2.08 -4.99 13.88
CA PRO A 189 2.36 -5.77 15.07
C PRO A 189 1.11 -6.42 15.66
N TRP A 190 -0.02 -5.70 15.66
CA TRP A 190 -1.30 -6.24 16.11
C TRP A 190 -1.76 -7.43 15.26
N ALA A 191 -1.70 -7.30 13.94
CA ALA A 191 -2.05 -8.36 13.00
C ALA A 191 -1.10 -9.56 13.12
N ALA A 192 0.22 -9.30 13.21
CA ALA A 192 1.24 -10.32 13.42
C ALA A 192 0.99 -11.10 14.71
N MET A 193 0.73 -10.44 15.84
CA MET A 193 0.38 -11.11 17.09
C MET A 193 -0.85 -12.00 16.96
N LYS A 194 -1.89 -11.56 16.24
CA LYS A 194 -3.11 -12.32 16.05
C LYS A 194 -2.92 -13.57 15.18
N VAL A 195 -2.10 -13.45 14.16
CA VAL A 195 -1.79 -14.53 13.21
C VAL A 195 -0.77 -15.52 13.79
N LEU A 196 0.24 -15.03 14.52
CA LEU A 196 1.31 -15.83 15.11
C LEU A 196 0.94 -16.48 16.46
N LYS A 197 -0.11 -16.00 17.14
CA LYS A 197 -0.53 -16.55 18.44
C LYS A 197 -0.72 -18.08 18.41
N ARG A 198 -1.22 -18.63 17.34
CA ARG A 198 -1.37 -20.08 17.17
C ARG A 198 -0.05 -20.84 17.11
N ARG A 199 1.01 -20.21 16.60
CA ARG A 199 2.33 -20.83 16.49
C ARG A 199 3.01 -20.87 17.86
N PHE A 200 2.90 -19.78 18.62
CA PHE A 200 3.43 -19.68 19.99
C PHE A 200 2.85 -20.74 20.91
N VAL A 201 1.54 -20.99 20.84
CA VAL A 201 0.84 -22.02 21.65
C VAL A 201 1.23 -23.44 21.21
N CYS A 202 1.52 -23.68 19.92
CA CYS A 202 1.99 -24.98 19.45
C CYS A 202 3.44 -25.27 19.89
N GLU A 203 4.30 -24.26 19.91
CA GLU A 203 5.71 -24.41 20.35
C GLU A 203 5.85 -24.57 21.87
N GLU A 204 4.95 -24.00 22.67
CA GLU A 204 4.90 -24.24 24.13
C GLU A 204 4.53 -25.70 24.49
N GLY A 205 3.82 -26.40 23.60
CA GLY A 205 3.44 -27.81 23.78
C GLY A 205 4.48 -28.83 23.32
N LEU A 206 5.55 -28.40 22.63
CA LEU A 206 6.61 -29.28 22.12
C LEU A 206 7.70 -29.51 23.17
N SER A 207 8.18 -30.75 23.30
CA SER A 207 9.32 -31.09 24.15
C SER A 207 10.61 -30.43 23.62
N GLU A 208 11.61 -30.22 24.49
CA GLU A 208 12.92 -29.62 24.09
C GLU A 208 13.61 -30.41 22.97
N ALA A 209 13.41 -31.73 22.89
CA ALA A 209 13.96 -32.57 21.83
C ALA A 209 13.29 -32.33 20.46
N GLU A 210 12.00 -32.03 20.44
CA GLU A 210 11.26 -31.70 19.21
C GLU A 210 11.56 -30.28 18.71
N ARG A 211 11.91 -29.36 19.62
CA ARG A 211 12.36 -28.00 19.26
C ARG A 211 13.70 -28.02 18.55
N SER A 212 14.66 -28.80 19.04
CA SER A 212 15.96 -28.91 18.41
C SER A 212 15.95 -29.64 17.05
N ALA A 213 14.94 -30.44 16.77
CA ALA A 213 14.75 -31.07 15.46
C ALA A 213 14.13 -30.16 14.41
N LEU A 214 13.46 -29.07 14.82
CA LEU A 214 12.87 -28.04 13.93
C LEU A 214 13.85 -26.91 13.57
N GLU A 215 14.99 -26.82 14.27
CA GLU A 215 16.05 -25.83 14.04
C GLU A 215 17.15 -26.31 13.08
N LEU A 216 17.07 -27.54 12.56
CA LEU A 216 17.94 -28.15 11.54
C LEU A 216 17.27 -28.09 10.15
#